data_4be3c43a1230fb4764219cf9826f873d
#
_entry.id   4be3c43a1230fb4764219cf9826f873d
#
_cell.length_a   1.000
_cell.length_b   1.000
_cell.length_c   1.000
_cell.angle_alpha   90.00
_cell.angle_beta   90.00
_cell.angle_gamma   90.00
#
_symmetry.space_group_name_H-M   'P 1'
#
loop_
_entity.id
_entity.type
_entity.pdbx_description
1 polymer ?
#
loop_
_entity_poly.entity_id
_entity_poly.type
_entity_poly.pdbx_seq_one_letter_code
_entity_poly.pdbx_strand_id
1 'polypeptide(L)'
;PGGERRVMTVFFSDIAGFTSIGERLTPDALVGLINAYLTEMSEPIRAESGVLDKFIGDAIMAYWGPPFVAPDEQAARACRAALASLDRLAEFRERVPEIVGLRRDAPEIDIRIGIATGPMVVGNVGSDVLKNYTLMGDSVNLGSRLEGACKAYGLRILIAEETRNLAGDAIETREIDALAAKGKS
;
A
#
# COMPACT_ATOMS: atom_id res chain seq x y z
N PRO A 1 7.25 -24.99 -11.92
CA PRO A 1 7.84 -23.87 -11.26
C PRO A 1 7.10 -23.56 -9.98
N GLY A 2 7.64 -24.03 -8.87
CA GLY A 2 7.08 -23.86 -7.54
C GLY A 2 7.34 -22.45 -6.99
N GLY A 3 6.79 -22.18 -5.81
CA GLY A 3 7.07 -20.98 -5.05
C GLY A 3 8.50 -20.97 -4.51
N GLU A 4 9.03 -19.80 -4.28
CA GLU A 4 10.35 -19.58 -3.71
C GLU A 4 10.25 -18.67 -2.48
N ARG A 5 11.04 -18.95 -1.43
CA ARG A 5 11.14 -18.05 -0.28
C ARG A 5 12.17 -16.98 -0.55
N ARG A 6 11.77 -15.71 -0.37
CA ARG A 6 12.65 -14.55 -0.48
C ARG A 6 12.29 -13.54 0.60
N VAL A 7 13.28 -12.75 1.02
CA VAL A 7 13.01 -11.58 1.85
C VAL A 7 12.54 -10.45 0.92
N MET A 8 11.29 -10.04 1.09
CA MET A 8 10.63 -9.02 0.28
C MET A 8 10.05 -7.93 1.17
N THR A 9 9.77 -6.78 0.59
CA THR A 9 9.04 -5.68 1.24
C THR A 9 7.70 -5.52 0.56
N VAL A 10 6.61 -5.62 1.33
CA VAL A 10 5.24 -5.47 0.85
C VAL A 10 4.65 -4.14 1.32
N PHE A 11 3.81 -3.57 0.49
CA PHE A 11 3.14 -2.28 0.68
C PHE A 11 1.65 -2.47 0.45
N PHE A 12 0.85 -2.05 1.42
CA PHE A 12 -0.60 -1.99 1.31
C PHE A 12 -1.08 -0.58 1.54
N SER A 13 -1.95 -0.10 0.68
CA SER A 13 -2.63 1.18 0.89
C SER A 13 -4.11 1.09 0.58
N ASP A 14 -4.90 1.92 1.23
CA ASP A 14 -6.30 2.15 0.89
C ASP A 14 -6.74 3.57 1.20
N ILE A 15 -7.95 3.91 0.76
CA ILE A 15 -8.60 5.17 1.08
C ILE A 15 -9.31 5.05 2.43
N ALA A 16 -9.02 5.97 3.34
CA ALA A 16 -9.69 6.02 4.63
C ALA A 16 -11.19 6.29 4.45
N GLY A 17 -12.04 5.43 5.04
CA GLY A 17 -13.50 5.59 5.01
C GLY A 17 -14.11 5.47 3.62
N PHE A 18 -13.53 4.69 2.73
CA PHE A 18 -13.96 4.56 1.34
C PHE A 18 -15.42 4.11 1.19
N THR A 19 -15.90 3.20 2.04
CA THR A 19 -17.30 2.75 1.99
C THR A 19 -18.27 3.92 2.15
N SER A 20 -18.04 4.78 3.12
CA SER A 20 -18.86 5.97 3.35
C SER A 20 -18.78 6.97 2.19
N ILE A 21 -17.62 7.13 1.60
CA ILE A 21 -17.42 7.97 0.41
C ILE A 21 -18.23 7.41 -0.76
N GLY A 22 -18.16 6.10 -1.01
CA GLY A 22 -18.86 5.43 -2.10
C GLY A 22 -20.38 5.55 -2.02
N GLU A 23 -20.93 5.51 -0.81
CA GLU A 23 -22.39 5.67 -0.57
C GLU A 23 -22.91 7.06 -0.92
N ARG A 24 -22.04 8.07 -0.92
CA ARG A 24 -22.39 9.48 -1.19
C ARG A 24 -22.24 9.87 -2.66
N LEU A 25 -21.63 9.04 -3.48
CA LEU A 25 -21.34 9.31 -4.88
C LEU A 25 -22.27 8.54 -5.81
N THR A 26 -22.49 9.09 -6.99
CA THR A 26 -23.09 8.31 -8.08
C THR A 26 -22.15 7.20 -8.53
N PRO A 27 -22.65 6.10 -9.13
CA PRO A 27 -21.79 5.05 -9.64
C PRO A 27 -20.70 5.55 -10.60
N ASP A 28 -21.03 6.42 -11.53
CA ASP A 28 -20.07 6.98 -12.49
C ASP A 28 -19.00 7.85 -11.79
N ALA A 29 -19.40 8.66 -10.82
CA ALA A 29 -18.49 9.48 -10.04
C ALA A 29 -17.53 8.61 -9.22
N LEU A 30 -18.04 7.53 -8.62
CA LEU A 30 -17.25 6.59 -7.85
C LEU A 30 -16.21 5.88 -8.72
N VAL A 31 -16.60 5.35 -9.86
CA VAL A 31 -15.68 4.70 -10.82
C VAL A 31 -14.63 5.69 -11.32
N GLY A 32 -15.04 6.91 -11.67
CA GLY A 32 -14.12 7.97 -12.08
C GLY A 32 -13.10 8.32 -11.01
N LEU A 33 -13.54 8.41 -9.75
CA LEU A 33 -12.66 8.69 -8.61
C LEU A 33 -11.65 7.55 -8.39
N ILE A 34 -12.10 6.30 -8.38
CA ILE A 34 -11.21 5.14 -8.20
C ILE A 34 -10.17 5.09 -9.31
N ASN A 35 -10.58 5.21 -10.55
CA ASN A 35 -9.67 5.13 -11.70
C ASN A 35 -8.61 6.24 -11.65
N ALA A 36 -9.00 7.46 -11.35
CA ALA A 36 -8.07 8.58 -11.21
C ALA A 36 -7.12 8.38 -10.03
N TYR A 37 -7.64 7.93 -8.90
CA TYR A 37 -6.86 7.65 -7.70
C TYR A 37 -5.81 6.54 -7.94
N LEU A 38 -6.21 5.41 -8.48
CA LEU A 38 -5.30 4.28 -8.74
C LEU A 38 -4.23 4.64 -9.76
N THR A 39 -4.57 5.41 -10.77
CA THR A 39 -3.60 5.91 -11.76
C THR A 39 -2.56 6.79 -11.08
N GLU A 40 -3.00 7.75 -10.29
CA GLU A 40 -2.11 8.71 -9.62
C GLU A 40 -1.23 8.03 -8.57
N MET A 41 -1.79 7.14 -7.74
CA MET A 41 -1.07 6.48 -6.65
C MET A 41 -0.19 5.31 -7.10
N SER A 42 -0.31 4.86 -8.34
CA SER A 42 0.61 3.90 -8.94
C SER A 42 1.96 4.52 -9.30
N GLU A 43 2.02 5.82 -9.59
CA GLU A 43 3.23 6.49 -10.04
C GLU A 43 4.35 6.52 -8.99
N PRO A 44 4.13 6.88 -7.72
CA PRO A 44 5.18 6.82 -6.70
C PRO A 44 5.78 5.43 -6.54
N ILE A 45 4.96 4.39 -6.65
CA ILE A 45 5.39 2.99 -6.57
C ILE A 45 6.31 2.65 -7.75
N ARG A 46 5.92 2.98 -8.96
CA ARG A 46 6.72 2.76 -10.18
C ARG A 46 8.00 3.57 -10.16
N ALA A 47 7.96 4.81 -9.71
CA ALA A 47 9.13 5.69 -9.63
C ALA A 47 10.22 5.11 -8.72
N GLU A 48 9.86 4.32 -7.72
CA GLU A 48 10.78 3.61 -6.83
C GLU A 48 11.03 2.14 -7.25
N SER A 49 10.67 1.78 -8.47
CA SER A 49 10.83 0.43 -9.03
C SER A 49 10.04 -0.66 -8.31
N GLY A 50 8.93 -0.28 -7.68
CA GLY A 50 8.00 -1.22 -7.07
C GLY A 50 7.19 -1.98 -8.10
N VAL A 51 6.81 -3.19 -7.77
CA VAL A 51 5.93 -4.02 -8.57
C VAL A 51 4.50 -3.88 -8.06
N LEU A 52 3.59 -3.43 -8.92
CA LEU A 52 2.17 -3.44 -8.62
C LEU A 52 1.65 -4.87 -8.73
N ASP A 53 1.22 -5.43 -7.62
CA ASP A 53 0.66 -6.79 -7.60
C ASP A 53 -0.80 -6.77 -8.08
N LYS A 54 -1.64 -6.09 -7.35
CA LYS A 54 -3.08 -6.02 -7.63
C LYS A 54 -3.75 -4.80 -7.01
N PHE A 55 -4.93 -4.50 -7.54
CA PHE A 55 -5.89 -3.60 -6.92
C PHE A 55 -7.07 -4.42 -6.38
N ILE A 56 -7.53 -4.09 -5.19
CA ILE A 56 -8.72 -4.68 -4.57
C ILE A 56 -9.63 -3.50 -4.20
N GLY A 57 -10.57 -3.15 -5.09
CA GLY A 57 -11.32 -1.90 -4.96
C GLY A 57 -10.39 -0.71 -4.99
N ASP A 58 -10.39 0.08 -3.92
CA ASP A 58 -9.48 1.21 -3.70
C ASP A 58 -8.11 0.79 -3.13
N ALA A 59 -7.95 -0.44 -2.72
CA ALA A 59 -6.70 -0.93 -2.13
C ALA A 59 -5.65 -1.24 -3.18
N ILE A 60 -4.41 -0.90 -2.85
CA ILE A 60 -3.23 -1.21 -3.66
C ILE A 60 -2.32 -2.15 -2.88
N MET A 61 -1.92 -3.25 -3.51
CA MET A 61 -0.84 -4.12 -3.03
C MET A 61 0.34 -4.02 -3.98
N ALA A 62 1.49 -3.69 -3.45
CA ALA A 62 2.74 -3.60 -4.20
C ALA A 62 3.90 -4.21 -3.41
N TYR A 63 5.03 -4.48 -4.08
CA TYR A 63 6.17 -5.05 -3.41
C TYR A 63 7.50 -4.66 -4.07
N TRP A 64 8.57 -4.79 -3.30
CA TRP A 64 9.96 -4.60 -3.70
C TRP A 64 10.79 -5.79 -3.26
N GLY A 65 11.83 -6.05 -3.98
CA GLY A 65 12.79 -7.10 -3.66
C GLY A 65 13.33 -7.81 -4.89
N PRO A 66 14.24 -8.79 -4.68
CA PRO A 66 14.84 -9.54 -5.78
C PRO A 66 13.78 -10.29 -6.61
N PRO A 67 13.95 -10.38 -7.94
CA PRO A 67 15.05 -9.85 -8.73
C PRO A 67 14.88 -8.39 -9.19
N PHE A 68 13.77 -7.72 -8.81
CA PHE A 68 13.41 -6.41 -9.33
C PHE A 68 14.21 -5.25 -8.70
N VAL A 69 14.53 -5.40 -7.41
CA VAL A 69 15.26 -4.42 -6.61
C VAL A 69 16.25 -5.15 -5.72
N ALA A 70 17.42 -4.56 -5.49
CA ALA A 70 18.44 -5.12 -4.62
C ALA A 70 17.92 -5.27 -3.17
N PRO A 71 18.33 -6.34 -2.45
CA PRO A 71 17.84 -6.60 -1.11
C PRO A 71 18.05 -5.47 -0.11
N ASP A 72 19.15 -4.72 -0.22
CA ASP A 72 19.48 -3.60 0.67
C ASP A 72 18.75 -2.30 0.34
N GLU A 73 18.12 -2.20 -0.82
CA GLU A 73 17.38 -1.01 -1.27
C GLU A 73 15.86 -1.13 -1.09
N GLN A 74 15.34 -2.34 -0.94
CA GLN A 74 13.90 -2.59 -1.04
C GLN A 74 13.06 -1.82 -0.01
N ALA A 75 13.47 -1.81 1.25
CA ALA A 75 12.72 -1.15 2.32
C ALA A 75 12.74 0.37 2.18
N ALA A 76 13.89 0.96 1.89
CA ALA A 76 14.02 2.39 1.69
C ALA A 76 13.18 2.89 0.49
N ARG A 77 13.18 2.15 -0.60
CA ARG A 77 12.37 2.47 -1.79
C ARG A 77 10.88 2.42 -1.49
N ALA A 78 10.41 1.40 -0.77
CA ALA A 78 9.01 1.29 -0.36
C ALA A 78 8.59 2.47 0.53
N CYS A 79 9.42 2.85 1.48
CA CYS A 79 9.17 3.99 2.36
C CYS A 79 9.15 5.33 1.60
N ARG A 80 10.06 5.52 0.65
CA ARG A 80 10.04 6.72 -0.20
C ARG A 80 8.78 6.77 -1.06
N ALA A 81 8.33 5.64 -1.59
CA ALA A 81 7.08 5.56 -2.33
C ALA A 81 5.88 5.96 -1.45
N ALA A 82 5.86 5.55 -0.19
CA ALA A 82 4.81 5.93 0.76
C ALA A 82 4.80 7.44 1.03
N LEU A 83 5.95 8.03 1.28
CA LEU A 83 6.06 9.48 1.49
C LEU A 83 5.67 10.28 0.24
N ALA A 84 6.11 9.83 -0.93
CA ALA A 84 5.74 10.44 -2.21
C ALA A 84 4.24 10.30 -2.49
N SER A 85 3.60 9.22 -2.02
CA SER A 85 2.15 9.05 -2.12
C SER A 85 1.39 10.11 -1.33
N LEU A 86 1.89 10.51 -0.16
CA LEU A 86 1.27 11.61 0.62
C LEU A 86 1.37 12.96 -0.10
N ASP A 87 2.50 13.24 -0.74
CA ASP A 87 2.66 14.46 -1.55
C ASP A 87 1.72 14.47 -2.75
N ARG A 88 1.60 13.35 -3.44
CA ARG A 88 0.66 13.17 -4.54
C ARG A 88 -0.79 13.30 -4.11
N LEU A 89 -1.11 12.80 -2.93
CA LEU A 89 -2.45 12.91 -2.37
C LEU A 89 -2.86 14.37 -2.19
N ALA A 90 -1.96 15.22 -1.71
CA ALA A 90 -2.23 16.63 -1.54
C ALA A 90 -2.65 17.31 -2.85
N GLU A 91 -1.95 17.02 -3.94
CA GLU A 91 -2.29 17.51 -5.28
C GLU A 91 -3.59 16.87 -5.82
N PHE A 92 -3.77 15.58 -5.61
CA PHE A 92 -4.95 14.85 -6.04
C PHE A 92 -6.23 15.38 -5.40
N ARG A 93 -6.19 15.74 -4.13
CA ARG A 93 -7.33 16.32 -3.40
C ARG A 93 -7.93 17.55 -4.07
N GLU A 94 -7.09 18.38 -4.70
CA GLU A 94 -7.53 19.57 -5.42
C GLU A 94 -8.37 19.23 -6.66
N ARG A 95 -8.17 18.06 -7.24
CA ARG A 95 -8.87 17.56 -8.41
C ARG A 95 -10.18 16.83 -8.09
N VAL A 96 -10.36 16.38 -6.86
CA VAL A 96 -11.52 15.56 -6.47
C VAL A 96 -12.86 16.22 -6.78
N PRO A 97 -13.11 17.51 -6.47
CA PRO A 97 -14.39 18.14 -6.78
C PRO A 97 -14.76 18.08 -8.26
N GLU A 98 -13.80 18.29 -9.15
CA GLU A 98 -14.01 18.18 -10.59
C GLU A 98 -14.28 16.75 -11.02
N ILE A 99 -13.49 15.78 -10.50
CA ILE A 99 -13.62 14.35 -10.84
C ILE A 99 -15.02 13.84 -10.47
N VAL A 100 -15.52 14.17 -9.29
CA VAL A 100 -16.83 13.69 -8.80
C VAL A 100 -18.00 14.58 -9.21
N GLY A 101 -17.73 15.72 -9.82
CA GLY A 101 -18.77 16.67 -10.25
C GLY A 101 -19.48 17.40 -9.12
N LEU A 102 -18.86 17.53 -7.95
CA LEU A 102 -19.41 18.21 -6.77
C LEU A 102 -18.63 19.49 -6.46
N ARG A 103 -19.30 20.63 -6.53
CA ARG A 103 -18.69 21.93 -6.15
C ARG A 103 -18.67 22.16 -4.64
N ARG A 104 -19.55 21.50 -3.90
CA ARG A 104 -19.67 21.55 -2.44
C ARG A 104 -19.74 20.14 -1.91
N ASP A 105 -19.25 19.96 -0.70
CA ASP A 105 -19.28 18.66 0.01
C ASP A 105 -18.60 17.51 -0.76
N ALA A 106 -17.61 17.84 -1.60
CA ALA A 106 -16.77 16.82 -2.20
C ALA A 106 -16.05 16.00 -1.10
N PRO A 107 -15.89 14.69 -1.28
CA PRO A 107 -15.23 13.87 -0.27
C PRO A 107 -13.78 14.31 -0.07
N GLU A 108 -13.34 14.36 1.18
CA GLU A 108 -11.93 14.52 1.52
C GLU A 108 -11.26 13.16 1.50
N ILE A 109 -10.32 12.98 0.58
CA ILE A 109 -9.62 11.72 0.41
C ILE A 109 -8.39 11.70 1.31
N ASP A 110 -8.31 10.69 2.18
CA ASP A 110 -7.12 10.36 2.94
C ASP A 110 -6.72 8.91 2.71
N ILE A 111 -5.45 8.60 2.93
CA ILE A 111 -4.91 7.26 2.70
C ILE A 111 -4.25 6.69 3.95
N ARG A 112 -4.20 5.36 4.00
CA ARG A 112 -3.48 4.60 4.99
C ARG A 112 -2.55 3.63 4.30
N ILE A 113 -1.34 3.53 4.79
CA ILE A 113 -0.27 2.71 4.21
C ILE A 113 0.38 1.86 5.30
N GLY A 114 0.52 0.58 5.03
CA GLY A 114 1.27 -0.36 5.85
C GLY A 114 2.39 -1.00 5.06
N ILE A 115 3.58 -1.08 5.62
CA ILE A 115 4.77 -1.66 4.98
C ILE A 115 5.41 -2.67 5.92
N ALA A 116 5.67 -3.88 5.42
CA ALA A 116 6.36 -4.93 6.16
C ALA A 116 7.45 -5.55 5.30
N THR A 117 8.52 -5.99 5.95
CA THR A 117 9.65 -6.67 5.34
C THR A 117 9.90 -7.98 6.05
N GLY A 118 10.12 -9.04 5.32
CA GLY A 118 10.43 -10.34 5.90
C GLY A 118 10.36 -11.46 4.86
N PRO A 119 10.56 -12.71 5.31
CA PRO A 119 10.44 -13.87 4.45
C PRO A 119 9.02 -13.99 3.90
N MET A 120 8.92 -14.19 2.59
CA MET A 120 7.65 -14.38 1.89
C MET A 120 7.82 -15.48 0.85
N VAL A 121 6.74 -16.17 0.54
CA VAL A 121 6.70 -17.08 -0.59
C VAL A 121 6.31 -16.29 -1.83
N VAL A 122 7.15 -16.35 -2.85
CA VAL A 122 6.97 -15.67 -4.14
C VAL A 122 6.65 -16.72 -5.19
N GLY A 123 5.58 -16.55 -5.93
CA GLY A 123 5.23 -17.51 -6.97
C GLY A 123 3.92 -17.20 -7.68
N ASN A 124 3.62 -18.05 -8.66
CA ASN A 124 2.35 -18.01 -9.35
C ASN A 124 1.28 -18.73 -8.53
N VAL A 125 0.28 -17.98 -8.11
CA VAL A 125 -0.82 -18.47 -7.27
C VAL A 125 -2.14 -18.32 -8.00
N GLY A 126 -2.96 -19.35 -7.97
CA GLY A 126 -4.28 -19.35 -8.57
C GLY A 126 -4.68 -20.70 -9.14
N SER A 127 -5.73 -20.68 -9.97
CA SER A 127 -6.24 -21.85 -10.68
C SER A 127 -5.49 -22.09 -12.00
N ASP A 128 -5.81 -23.17 -12.67
CA ASP A 128 -5.28 -23.43 -14.02
C ASP A 128 -5.71 -22.39 -15.06
N VAL A 129 -6.81 -21.70 -14.79
CA VAL A 129 -7.36 -20.66 -15.67
C VAL A 129 -6.80 -19.28 -15.40
N LEU A 130 -6.57 -18.96 -14.13
CA LEU A 130 -6.09 -17.63 -13.71
C LEU A 130 -5.01 -17.75 -12.64
N LYS A 131 -3.80 -17.31 -12.96
CA LYS A 131 -2.66 -17.25 -12.04
C LYS A 131 -2.11 -15.85 -11.96
N ASN A 132 -1.74 -15.45 -10.73
CA ASN A 132 -1.03 -14.20 -10.45
C ASN A 132 0.32 -14.51 -9.81
N TYR A 133 1.36 -13.83 -10.26
CA TYR A 133 2.64 -13.81 -9.58
C TYR A 133 2.54 -12.89 -8.37
N THR A 134 2.57 -13.44 -7.18
CA THR A 134 2.28 -12.70 -5.95
C THR A 134 3.09 -13.21 -4.77
N LEU A 135 2.90 -12.57 -3.63
CA LEU A 135 3.54 -12.87 -2.36
C LEU A 135 2.55 -13.47 -1.37
N MET A 136 3.02 -14.43 -0.56
CA MET A 136 2.24 -15.01 0.53
C MET A 136 3.10 -15.17 1.79
N GLY A 137 2.47 -15.19 2.95
CA GLY A 137 3.09 -15.47 4.24
C GLY A 137 2.75 -14.46 5.33
N ASP A 138 3.28 -14.70 6.52
CA ASP A 138 2.99 -13.88 7.71
C ASP A 138 3.43 -12.42 7.55
N SER A 139 4.55 -12.18 6.88
CA SER A 139 5.04 -10.83 6.62
C SER A 139 4.12 -10.05 5.68
N VAL A 140 3.48 -10.72 4.73
CA VAL A 140 2.45 -10.10 3.87
C VAL A 140 1.23 -9.71 4.71
N ASN A 141 0.77 -10.62 5.56
CA ASN A 141 -0.37 -10.38 6.46
C ASN A 141 -0.05 -9.24 7.45
N LEU A 142 1.19 -9.15 7.92
CA LEU A 142 1.61 -8.05 8.79
C LEU A 142 1.49 -6.70 8.07
N GLY A 143 1.92 -6.59 6.82
CA GLY A 143 1.77 -5.38 6.03
C GLY A 143 0.32 -4.91 5.94
N SER A 144 -0.59 -5.82 5.65
CA SER A 144 -2.02 -5.54 5.61
C SER A 144 -2.58 -5.09 6.97
N ARG A 145 -2.14 -5.74 8.06
CA ARG A 145 -2.56 -5.36 9.42
C ARG A 145 -2.03 -4.00 9.84
N LEU A 146 -0.82 -3.64 9.46
CA LEU A 146 -0.25 -2.32 9.75
C LEU A 146 -1.05 -1.22 9.04
N GLU A 147 -1.46 -1.44 7.81
CA GLU A 147 -2.36 -0.51 7.12
C GLU A 147 -3.67 -0.34 7.92
N GLY A 148 -4.31 -1.44 8.28
CA GLY A 148 -5.54 -1.41 9.07
C GLY A 148 -5.36 -0.75 10.45
N ALA A 149 -4.20 -0.90 11.08
CA ALA A 149 -3.91 -0.33 12.38
C ALA A 149 -3.71 1.19 12.35
N CYS A 150 -3.44 1.79 11.20
CA CYS A 150 -3.28 3.24 11.06
C CYS A 150 -4.46 4.02 11.65
N LYS A 151 -5.67 3.51 11.50
CA LYS A 151 -6.88 4.15 12.05
C LYS A 151 -6.82 4.29 13.56
N ALA A 152 -6.42 3.24 14.27
CA ALA A 152 -6.37 3.23 15.73
C ALA A 152 -5.35 4.23 16.29
N TYR A 153 -4.28 4.49 15.57
CA TYR A 153 -3.21 5.41 15.97
C TYR A 153 -3.32 6.81 15.36
N GLY A 154 -4.33 7.05 14.52
CA GLY A 154 -4.49 8.31 13.81
C GLY A 154 -3.33 8.63 12.87
N LEU A 155 -2.76 7.62 12.23
CA LEU A 155 -1.59 7.72 11.37
C LEU A 155 -1.93 7.37 9.93
N ARG A 156 -1.12 7.86 9.01
CA ARG A 156 -1.21 7.55 7.58
C ARG A 156 -0.27 6.44 7.15
N ILE A 157 0.87 6.29 7.82
CA ILE A 157 1.90 5.29 7.48
C ILE A 157 2.34 4.58 8.75
N LEU A 158 2.28 3.25 8.73
CA LEU A 158 2.91 2.37 9.72
C LEU A 158 3.82 1.38 9.01
N ILE A 159 5.02 1.22 9.55
CA ILE A 159 5.99 0.25 9.04
C ILE A 159 6.41 -0.74 10.13
N ALA A 160 6.75 -1.95 9.72
CA ALA A 160 7.28 -2.96 10.63
C ALA A 160 8.72 -2.63 11.05
N GLU A 161 9.15 -3.18 12.18
CA GLU A 161 10.50 -2.99 12.71
C GLU A 161 11.57 -3.43 11.70
N GLU A 162 11.39 -4.55 11.04
CA GLU A 162 12.34 -5.06 10.03
C GLU A 162 12.47 -4.11 8.84
N THR A 163 11.37 -3.47 8.45
CA THR A 163 11.38 -2.44 7.40
C THR A 163 12.22 -1.24 7.82
N ARG A 164 12.01 -0.77 9.04
CA ARG A 164 12.81 0.33 9.63
C ARG A 164 14.29 -0.04 9.69
N ASN A 165 14.61 -1.22 10.18
CA ASN A 165 15.99 -1.65 10.33
C ASN A 165 16.70 -1.74 8.98
N LEU A 166 16.04 -2.26 7.95
CA LEU A 166 16.61 -2.37 6.61
C LEU A 166 16.71 -1.01 5.90
N ALA A 167 15.73 -0.12 6.09
CA ALA A 167 15.75 1.22 5.52
C ALA A 167 16.82 2.12 6.16
N GLY A 168 17.12 1.90 7.45
CA GLY A 168 18.18 2.60 8.17
C GLY A 168 17.98 4.12 8.17
N ASP A 169 19.05 4.85 7.89
CA ASP A 169 19.07 6.32 7.91
C ASP A 169 18.37 6.99 6.70
N ALA A 170 17.88 6.19 5.74
CA ALA A 170 17.18 6.71 4.56
C ALA A 170 15.83 7.35 4.91
N ILE A 171 15.27 7.04 6.08
CA ILE A 171 13.99 7.55 6.58
C ILE A 171 14.06 7.90 8.06
N GLU A 172 13.22 8.84 8.47
CA GLU A 172 12.97 9.14 9.87
C GLU A 172 11.74 8.38 10.36
N THR A 173 11.86 7.72 11.50
CA THR A 173 10.77 6.93 12.09
C THR A 173 10.66 7.20 13.59
N ARG A 174 9.46 6.91 14.12
CA ARG A 174 9.17 6.92 15.55
C ARG A 174 8.53 5.62 15.94
N GLU A 175 9.00 5.00 17.01
CA GLU A 175 8.35 3.84 17.60
C GLU A 175 6.98 4.23 18.16
N ILE A 176 5.96 3.44 17.83
CA ILE A 176 4.59 3.67 18.25
C ILE A 176 4.16 2.63 19.28
N ASP A 177 4.30 1.35 18.96
CA ASP A 177 3.82 0.27 19.80
C ASP A 177 4.38 -1.09 19.35
N ALA A 178 4.26 -2.08 20.22
CA ALA A 178 4.49 -3.47 19.87
C ALA A 178 3.15 -4.13 19.52
N LEU A 179 2.87 -4.27 18.22
CA LEU A 179 1.67 -4.96 17.76
C LEU A 179 1.88 -6.47 17.82
N ALA A 180 1.06 -7.17 18.61
CA ALA A 180 1.01 -8.62 18.58
C ALA A 180 0.42 -9.09 17.25
N ALA A 181 1.23 -9.72 16.41
CA ALA A 181 0.74 -10.43 15.24
C ALA A 181 -0.10 -11.63 15.71
N LYS A 182 -1.35 -11.72 15.30
CA LYS A 182 -2.23 -12.86 15.59
C LYS A 182 -1.51 -14.13 15.10
N GLY A 183 -1.09 -15.01 16.02
CA GLY A 183 -0.43 -16.26 15.70
C GLY A 183 1.08 -16.35 16.01
N LYS A 184 1.68 -15.31 16.58
CA LYS A 184 3.01 -15.40 17.21
C LYS A 184 2.84 -15.15 18.71
N SER A 185 2.83 -16.24 19.46
CA SER A 185 3.02 -16.25 20.91
C SER A 185 4.50 -16.12 21.21
#